data_b21339838f80c8235a19c57118ccfe65
#
_entry.id   b21339838f80c8235a19c57118ccfe65
#
_cell.length_a   1.000
_cell.length_b   1.000
_cell.length_c   1.000
_cell.angle_alpha   90.00
_cell.angle_beta   90.00
_cell.angle_gamma   90.00
#
_symmetry.space_group_name_H-M   'P 1'
#
loop_
_entity.id
_entity.type
_entity.pdbx_description
1 polymer ?
#
loop_
_entity_poly.entity_id
_entity_poly.type
_entity_poly.pdbx_seq_one_letter_code
_entity_poly.pdbx_strand_id
1 'polypeptide(L)'
;MEFLKTVGGKIVGGLVALAVVACAISWWQMEPATRHAILSGAGKIGAWFGVVLLVPWASFFLIGRVARTERNSAGAALVLGYTAVEAAVLAWLFDWSIAGATAWVFYAAAVLVAGVYNLLACDWIAEKVA
;
A
#
# COMPACT_ATOMS: atom_id res chain seq x y z
N MET A 1 -12.77 11.06 -20.41
CA MET A 1 -11.69 10.64 -19.52
C MET A 1 -11.12 11.75 -18.65
N GLU A 2 -10.91 12.94 -19.25
CA GLU A 2 -10.42 14.10 -18.49
C GLU A 2 -11.36 14.52 -17.36
N PHE A 3 -12.68 14.45 -17.60
CA PHE A 3 -13.67 14.74 -16.56
C PHE A 3 -13.50 13.84 -15.34
N LEU A 4 -13.33 12.52 -15.55
CA LEU A 4 -13.12 11.57 -14.46
C LEU A 4 -11.83 11.81 -13.73
N LYS A 5 -10.75 12.16 -14.43
CA LYS A 5 -9.46 12.52 -13.82
C LYS A 5 -9.58 13.77 -12.96
N THR A 6 -10.26 14.79 -13.45
CA THR A 6 -10.46 16.05 -12.72
C THR A 6 -11.31 15.83 -11.47
N VAL A 7 -12.46 15.16 -11.60
CA VAL A 7 -13.37 14.87 -10.48
C VAL A 7 -12.68 13.93 -9.47
N GLY A 8 -12.06 12.87 -9.96
CA GLY A 8 -11.32 11.93 -9.12
C GLY A 8 -10.19 12.60 -8.35
N GLY A 9 -9.43 13.47 -9.02
CA GLY A 9 -8.36 14.25 -8.39
C GLY A 9 -8.85 15.16 -7.29
N LYS A 10 -9.99 15.84 -7.50
CA LYS A 10 -10.61 16.70 -6.47
C LYS A 10 -11.11 15.91 -5.28
N ILE A 11 -11.73 14.75 -5.52
CA ILE A 11 -12.21 13.87 -4.44
C ILE A 11 -11.03 13.34 -3.63
N VAL A 12 -9.98 12.85 -4.29
CA VAL A 12 -8.78 12.34 -3.63
C VAL A 12 -8.09 13.45 -2.86
N GLY A 13 -7.91 14.63 -3.46
CA GLY A 13 -7.33 15.80 -2.80
C GLY A 13 -8.09 16.23 -1.56
N GLY A 14 -9.44 16.25 -1.65
CA GLY A 14 -10.31 16.57 -0.52
C GLY A 14 -10.21 15.55 0.61
N LEU A 15 -10.20 14.25 0.27
CA LEU A 15 -10.04 13.18 1.25
C LEU A 15 -8.67 13.20 1.93
N VAL A 16 -7.61 13.45 1.17
CA VAL A 16 -6.25 13.58 1.71
C VAL A 16 -6.17 14.77 2.66
N ALA A 17 -6.71 15.93 2.26
CA ALA A 17 -6.72 17.12 3.10
C ALA A 17 -7.49 16.87 4.41
N LEU A 18 -8.66 16.24 4.34
CA LEU A 18 -9.45 15.88 5.50
C LEU A 18 -8.69 14.93 6.43
N ALA A 19 -8.03 13.92 5.87
CA ALA A 19 -7.24 12.95 6.62
C ALA A 19 -6.06 13.65 7.32
N VAL A 20 -5.36 14.54 6.64
CA VAL A 20 -4.23 15.31 7.20
C VAL A 20 -4.70 16.18 8.36
N VAL A 21 -5.82 16.89 8.20
CA VAL A 21 -6.39 17.74 9.26
C VAL A 21 -6.81 16.89 10.47
N ALA A 22 -7.51 15.79 10.23
CA ALA A 22 -7.93 14.88 11.28
C ALA A 22 -6.75 14.29 12.05
N CYS A 23 -5.70 13.87 11.34
CA CYS A 23 -4.46 13.37 11.94
C CYS A 23 -3.75 14.44 12.75
N ALA A 24 -3.69 15.68 12.26
CA ALA A 24 -3.05 16.80 12.96
C ALA A 24 -3.79 17.12 14.28
N ILE A 25 -5.12 17.17 14.24
CA ILE A 25 -5.93 17.43 15.43
C ILE A 25 -5.78 16.29 16.44
N SER A 26 -5.85 15.04 15.97
CA SER A 26 -5.67 13.86 16.82
C SER A 26 -4.30 13.83 17.46
N TRP A 27 -3.26 14.15 16.68
CA TRP A 27 -1.88 14.23 17.16
C TRP A 27 -1.73 15.24 18.28
N TRP A 28 -2.33 16.43 18.11
CA TRP A 28 -2.24 17.50 19.09
C TRP A 28 -2.90 17.14 20.41
N GLN A 29 -3.98 16.34 20.37
CA GLN A 29 -4.75 15.91 21.55
C GLN A 29 -4.21 14.65 22.21
N MET A 30 -3.23 13.99 21.62
CA MET A 30 -2.68 12.73 22.14
C MET A 30 -1.75 12.94 23.32
N GLU A 31 -1.74 11.91 24.19
CA GLU A 31 -0.76 11.81 25.27
C GLU A 31 0.64 11.54 24.71
N PRO A 32 1.73 11.98 25.37
CA PRO A 32 3.09 11.76 24.92
C PRO A 32 3.46 10.30 24.68
N ALA A 33 2.96 9.38 25.53
CA ALA A 33 3.19 7.94 25.36
C ALA A 33 2.58 7.40 24.07
N THR A 34 1.37 7.85 23.72
CA THR A 34 0.67 7.47 22.50
C THR A 34 1.39 8.02 21.27
N ARG A 35 1.86 9.27 21.32
CA ARG A 35 2.66 9.85 20.25
C ARG A 35 3.93 9.05 19.98
N HIS A 36 4.63 8.64 21.03
CA HIS A 36 5.84 7.84 20.89
C HIS A 36 5.56 6.49 20.25
N ALA A 37 4.47 5.82 20.65
CA ALA A 37 4.04 4.56 20.06
C ALA A 37 3.70 4.72 18.56
N ILE A 38 3.02 5.80 18.19
CA ILE A 38 2.68 6.10 16.79
C ILE A 38 3.94 6.37 15.98
N LEU A 39 4.90 7.14 16.50
CA LEU A 39 6.15 7.41 15.81
C LEU A 39 6.95 6.14 15.56
N SER A 40 7.00 5.24 16.53
CA SER A 40 7.65 3.94 16.39
C SER A 40 6.93 3.09 15.33
N GLY A 41 5.61 3.05 15.37
CA GLY A 41 4.79 2.34 14.38
C GLY A 41 4.91 2.95 12.98
N ALA A 42 4.95 4.29 12.89
CA ALA A 42 5.12 5.00 11.62
C ALA A 42 6.46 4.65 10.96
N GLY A 43 7.54 4.51 11.75
CA GLY A 43 8.83 4.07 11.23
C GLY A 43 8.77 2.69 10.59
N LYS A 44 8.10 1.75 11.25
CA LYS A 44 7.87 0.39 10.71
C LYS A 44 7.04 0.41 9.43
N ILE A 45 5.95 1.18 9.41
CA ILE A 45 5.09 1.32 8.25
C ILE A 45 5.85 1.98 7.10
N GLY A 46 6.63 3.01 7.37
CA GLY A 46 7.45 3.69 6.36
C GLY A 46 8.46 2.75 5.72
N ALA A 47 9.16 1.95 6.52
CA ALA A 47 10.08 0.94 6.03
C ALA A 47 9.37 -0.10 5.17
N TRP A 48 8.19 -0.55 5.60
CA TRP A 48 7.37 -1.49 4.84
C TRP A 48 6.94 -0.91 3.50
N PHE A 49 6.46 0.33 3.46
CA PHE A 49 6.11 1.00 2.21
C PHE A 49 7.30 1.12 1.27
N GLY A 50 8.49 1.40 1.80
CA GLY A 50 9.71 1.43 1.00
C GLY A 50 9.97 0.09 0.30
N VAL A 51 9.81 -1.02 1.03
CA VAL A 51 9.94 -2.36 0.46
C VAL A 51 8.86 -2.63 -0.58
N VAL A 52 7.62 -2.28 -0.29
CA VAL A 52 6.48 -2.43 -1.21
C VAL A 52 6.74 -1.70 -2.54
N LEU A 53 7.25 -0.48 -2.47
CA LEU A 53 7.56 0.31 -3.65
C LEU A 53 8.65 -0.33 -4.52
N LEU A 54 9.60 -1.01 -3.90
CA LEU A 54 10.75 -1.60 -4.60
C LEU A 54 10.51 -3.02 -5.12
N VAL A 55 9.60 -3.78 -4.52
CA VAL A 55 9.39 -5.20 -4.87
C VAL A 55 9.09 -5.41 -6.36
N PRO A 56 8.12 -4.71 -6.98
CA PRO A 56 7.87 -4.92 -8.41
C PRO A 56 9.07 -4.58 -9.29
N TRP A 57 9.79 -3.51 -8.96
CA TRP A 57 10.96 -3.06 -9.72
C TRP A 57 12.12 -4.03 -9.60
N ALA A 58 12.35 -4.58 -8.41
CA ALA A 58 13.41 -5.56 -8.18
C ALA A 58 13.14 -6.88 -8.91
N SER A 59 11.88 -7.22 -9.12
CA SER A 59 11.46 -8.45 -9.79
C SER A 59 10.94 -8.23 -11.21
N PHE A 60 11.45 -7.21 -11.92
CA PHE A 60 10.99 -6.84 -13.26
C PHE A 60 11.09 -8.00 -14.25
N PHE A 61 12.10 -8.86 -14.13
CA PHE A 61 12.29 -10.02 -14.98
C PHE A 61 11.14 -11.04 -14.83
N LEU A 62 10.64 -11.24 -13.61
CA LEU A 62 9.52 -12.13 -13.33
C LEU A 62 8.23 -11.56 -13.92
N ILE A 63 8.01 -10.25 -13.78
CA ILE A 63 6.86 -9.56 -14.36
C ILE A 63 6.88 -9.69 -15.88
N GLY A 64 8.03 -9.48 -16.49
CA GLY A 64 8.19 -9.65 -17.94
C GLY A 64 7.88 -11.08 -18.40
N ARG A 65 8.32 -12.06 -17.62
CA ARG A 65 8.08 -13.47 -17.91
C ARG A 65 6.59 -13.81 -17.86
N VAL A 66 5.90 -13.32 -16.83
CA VAL A 66 4.45 -13.52 -16.68
C VAL A 66 3.69 -12.78 -17.78
N ALA A 67 4.10 -11.56 -18.13
CA ALA A 67 3.48 -10.79 -19.20
C ALA A 67 3.56 -11.50 -20.55
N ARG A 68 4.66 -12.20 -20.84
CA ARG A 68 4.83 -12.95 -22.08
C ARG A 68 3.90 -14.16 -22.20
N THR A 69 3.34 -14.64 -21.09
CA THR A 69 2.37 -15.74 -21.13
C THR A 69 1.00 -15.30 -21.65
N GLU A 70 0.73 -13.99 -21.65
CA GLU A 70 -0.54 -13.38 -22.05
C GLU A 70 -1.74 -13.91 -21.27
N ARG A 71 -1.52 -14.51 -20.12
CA ARG A 71 -2.59 -15.02 -19.25
C ARG A 71 -2.94 -14.00 -18.17
N ASN A 72 -4.16 -13.51 -18.18
CA ASN A 72 -4.67 -12.60 -17.16
C ASN A 72 -4.64 -13.25 -15.77
N SER A 73 -4.92 -14.55 -15.68
CA SER A 73 -4.86 -15.28 -14.42
C SER A 73 -3.46 -15.35 -13.83
N ALA A 74 -2.42 -15.48 -14.66
CA ALA A 74 -1.04 -15.48 -14.20
C ALA A 74 -0.63 -14.12 -13.65
N GLY A 75 -1.03 -13.03 -14.32
CA GLY A 75 -0.79 -11.67 -13.85
C GLY A 75 -1.50 -11.38 -12.53
N ALA A 76 -2.78 -11.78 -12.43
CA ALA A 76 -3.54 -11.63 -11.21
C ALA A 76 -2.93 -12.43 -10.05
N ALA A 77 -2.48 -13.66 -10.30
CA ALA A 77 -1.82 -14.50 -9.31
C ALA A 77 -0.52 -13.86 -8.81
N LEU A 78 0.26 -13.25 -9.71
CA LEU A 78 1.51 -12.57 -9.37
C LEU A 78 1.24 -11.37 -8.45
N VAL A 79 0.27 -10.53 -8.80
CA VAL A 79 -0.11 -9.35 -7.99
C VAL A 79 -0.64 -9.80 -6.62
N LEU A 80 -1.50 -10.80 -6.58
CA LEU A 80 -2.02 -11.35 -5.33
C LEU A 80 -0.91 -11.95 -4.47
N GLY A 81 0.05 -12.63 -5.09
CA GLY A 81 1.21 -13.20 -4.40
C GLY A 81 2.06 -12.11 -3.75
N TYR A 82 2.38 -11.05 -4.48
CA TYR A 82 3.11 -9.91 -3.92
C TYR A 82 2.36 -9.29 -2.76
N THR A 83 1.07 -9.03 -2.94
CA THR A 83 0.24 -8.42 -1.89
C THR A 83 0.16 -9.32 -0.66
N ALA A 84 0.02 -10.62 -0.84
CA ALA A 84 -0.03 -11.58 0.27
C ALA A 84 1.28 -11.60 1.07
N VAL A 85 2.42 -11.62 0.40
CA VAL A 85 3.73 -11.58 1.04
C VAL A 85 3.92 -10.27 1.80
N GLU A 86 3.58 -9.16 1.18
CA GLU A 86 3.67 -7.84 1.80
C GLU A 86 2.76 -7.71 3.02
N ALA A 87 1.54 -8.25 2.93
CA ALA A 87 0.61 -8.29 4.06
C ALA A 87 1.18 -9.11 5.22
N ALA A 88 1.78 -10.25 4.92
CA ALA A 88 2.43 -11.10 5.92
C ALA A 88 3.62 -10.39 6.58
N VAL A 89 4.43 -9.69 5.81
CA VAL A 89 5.56 -8.91 6.33
C VAL A 89 5.07 -7.80 7.26
N LEU A 90 4.01 -7.11 6.88
CA LEU A 90 3.43 -6.05 7.71
C LEU A 90 2.92 -6.62 9.04
N ALA A 91 2.22 -7.73 9.01
CA ALA A 91 1.75 -8.40 10.22
C ALA A 91 2.92 -8.84 11.10
N TRP A 92 3.97 -9.37 10.48
CA TRP A 92 5.18 -9.78 11.19
C TRP A 92 5.88 -8.61 11.88
N LEU A 93 5.94 -7.43 11.24
CA LEU A 93 6.53 -6.22 11.83
C LEU A 93 5.82 -5.80 13.12
N PHE A 94 4.54 -6.11 13.25
CA PHE A 94 3.74 -5.83 14.44
C PHE A 94 3.52 -7.08 15.31
N ASP A 95 4.44 -8.06 15.21
CA ASP A 95 4.45 -9.29 16.02
C ASP A 95 3.17 -10.11 15.94
N TRP A 96 2.48 -10.05 14.79
CA TRP A 96 1.19 -10.73 14.55
C TRP A 96 0.08 -10.30 15.50
N SER A 97 0.26 -9.18 16.20
CA SER A 97 -0.69 -8.70 17.20
C SER A 97 -1.52 -7.53 16.66
N ILE A 98 -2.41 -7.83 15.71
CA ILE A 98 -3.36 -6.86 15.19
C ILE A 98 -4.65 -7.01 16.02
N ALA A 99 -4.82 -6.11 17.00
CA ALA A 99 -5.95 -6.18 17.93
C ALA A 99 -6.84 -4.94 17.79
N GLY A 100 -8.16 -5.17 17.81
CA GLY A 100 -9.15 -4.12 17.75
C GLY A 100 -9.57 -3.76 16.32
N ALA A 101 -10.80 -3.27 16.18
CA ALA A 101 -11.39 -2.94 14.89
C ALA A 101 -10.59 -1.87 14.14
N THR A 102 -10.11 -0.84 14.86
CA THR A 102 -9.34 0.26 14.28
C THR A 102 -8.04 -0.26 13.65
N ALA A 103 -7.31 -1.12 14.36
CA ALA A 103 -6.07 -1.70 13.86
C ALA A 103 -6.31 -2.55 12.60
N TRP A 104 -7.38 -3.34 12.58
CA TRP A 104 -7.77 -4.14 11.42
C TRP A 104 -8.14 -3.27 10.22
N VAL A 105 -8.84 -2.15 10.44
CA VAL A 105 -9.19 -1.21 9.37
C VAL A 105 -7.92 -0.60 8.76
N PHE A 106 -6.99 -0.15 9.58
CA PHE A 106 -5.72 0.41 9.08
C PHE A 106 -4.88 -0.64 8.35
N TYR A 107 -4.84 -1.86 8.88
CA TYR A 107 -4.14 -2.96 8.24
C TYR A 107 -4.73 -3.28 6.86
N ALA A 108 -6.05 -3.42 6.79
CA ALA A 108 -6.75 -3.68 5.54
C ALA A 108 -6.53 -2.55 4.51
N ALA A 109 -6.59 -1.29 4.96
CA ALA A 109 -6.35 -0.13 4.10
C ALA A 109 -4.92 -0.13 3.55
N ALA A 110 -3.92 -0.42 4.38
CA ALA A 110 -2.53 -0.49 3.96
C ALA A 110 -2.31 -1.59 2.93
N VAL A 111 -2.87 -2.78 3.16
CA VAL A 111 -2.80 -3.91 2.23
C VAL A 111 -3.49 -3.59 0.92
N LEU A 112 -4.64 -2.93 0.96
CA LEU A 112 -5.38 -2.52 -0.23
C LEU A 112 -4.56 -1.54 -1.07
N VAL A 113 -3.96 -0.54 -0.44
CA VAL A 113 -3.08 0.43 -1.12
C VAL A 113 -1.90 -0.29 -1.76
N ALA A 114 -1.27 -1.21 -1.05
CA ALA A 114 -0.16 -2.01 -1.58
C ALA A 114 -0.60 -2.84 -2.78
N GLY A 115 -1.79 -3.45 -2.72
CA GLY A 115 -2.35 -4.24 -3.82
C GLY A 115 -2.60 -3.40 -5.06
N VAL A 116 -3.18 -2.21 -4.91
CA VAL A 116 -3.40 -1.27 -6.01
C VAL A 116 -2.07 -0.82 -6.62
N TYR A 117 -1.11 -0.48 -5.79
CA TYR A 117 0.23 -0.11 -6.25
C TYR A 117 0.89 -1.26 -7.03
N ASN A 118 0.83 -2.49 -6.51
CA ASN A 118 1.40 -3.65 -7.17
C ASN A 118 0.76 -3.89 -8.53
N LEU A 119 -0.55 -3.75 -8.63
CA LEU A 119 -1.27 -3.88 -9.89
C LEU A 119 -0.79 -2.85 -10.91
N LEU A 120 -0.74 -1.57 -10.53
CA LEU A 120 -0.34 -0.49 -11.41
C LEU A 120 1.15 -0.60 -11.80
N ALA A 121 2.01 -0.93 -10.86
CA ALA A 121 3.44 -1.07 -11.11
C ALA A 121 3.73 -2.27 -12.00
N CYS A 122 3.09 -3.41 -11.77
CA CYS A 122 3.26 -4.60 -12.59
C CYS A 122 2.79 -4.35 -14.02
N ASP A 123 1.65 -3.67 -14.19
CA ASP A 123 1.12 -3.31 -15.51
C ASP A 123 2.07 -2.39 -16.26
N TRP A 124 2.56 -1.36 -15.59
CA TRP A 124 3.51 -0.42 -16.17
C TRP A 124 4.84 -1.07 -16.55
N ILE A 125 5.38 -1.91 -15.67
CA ILE A 125 6.63 -2.64 -15.91
C ILE A 125 6.44 -3.63 -17.07
N ALA A 126 5.30 -4.32 -17.12
CA ALA A 126 4.98 -5.26 -18.19
C ALA A 126 5.00 -4.58 -19.57
N GLU A 127 4.46 -3.38 -19.66
CA GLU A 127 4.49 -2.59 -20.92
C GLU A 127 5.93 -2.23 -21.33
N LYS A 128 6.82 -2.00 -20.38
CA LYS A 128 8.21 -1.61 -20.64
C LYS A 128 9.11 -2.80 -20.99
N VAL A 129 8.83 -3.97 -20.41
CA VAL A 129 9.73 -5.14 -20.49
C VAL A 129 9.24 -6.17 -21.51
N ALA A 130 7.94 -6.20 -21.79
CA ALA A 130 7.34 -7.17 -22.72
C ALA A 130 7.61 -6.85 -24.20
#